data_08d7d81184b2ad9c2a9d7b9bd32fcedf
#
_entry.id   08d7d81184b2ad9c2a9d7b9bd32fcedf
#
_cell.length_a   1.000
_cell.length_b   1.000
_cell.length_c   1.000
_cell.angle_alpha   90.00
_cell.angle_beta   90.00
_cell.angle_gamma   90.00
#
_symmetry.space_group_name_H-M   'P 1'
#
loop_
_entity.id
_entity.type
_entity.pdbx_description
1 polymer ?
#
loop_
_entity_poly.entity_id
_entity_poly.type
_entity_poly.pdbx_seq_one_letter_code
_entity_poly.pdbx_strand_id
1 'polypeptide(L)'
;MNNKPKVCIVGNMITLPYSPDHSGIIQGLQILKDKEKISDYFIADISQHQTYGERAIIETIVNGKPDLVIHGMTDSLSQEWPRFVKERLPNVIQVMSMWDYRPDYMNYDGFWSKWIESGRYLDLITLSNKNQLKWWAKDFGAKTMYWPHGCVVKSIEYDSQYEFDTVFVGSRNESTPYNERVKLIDAIDRLTPVKWVNEGGGDSNSARIGIWKDLGKIYGSAKTTLDISHFWDADGYASGRYFYTSGLGGCAIAKRFPGCEELFPEGTKIYFDTPEEAMDKIKYYLNHNDEREKIKIKGKEWANKYHSYEVRFLELFNWFNL
;
A
#
# COMPACT_ATOMS: atom_id res chain seq x y z
N MET A 1 20.10 -27.59 -6.56
CA MET A 1 19.08 -27.46 -5.52
C MET A 1 18.72 -26.00 -5.49
N ASN A 2 17.51 -25.62 -5.91
CA ASN A 2 17.07 -24.24 -5.77
C ASN A 2 16.89 -23.97 -4.28
N ASN A 3 17.86 -23.27 -3.68
CA ASN A 3 17.71 -22.80 -2.29
C ASN A 3 16.56 -21.80 -2.26
N LYS A 4 15.51 -22.13 -1.50
CA LYS A 4 14.38 -21.21 -1.26
C LYS A 4 14.93 -19.96 -0.55
N PRO A 5 14.61 -18.74 -1.03
CA PRO A 5 15.19 -17.54 -0.46
C PRO A 5 14.71 -17.28 0.98
N LYS A 6 15.57 -16.69 1.80
CA LYS A 6 15.23 -16.11 3.10
C LYS A 6 15.02 -14.62 2.94
N VAL A 7 13.89 -14.12 3.42
CA VAL A 7 13.45 -12.73 3.21
C VAL A 7 13.53 -11.91 4.49
N CYS A 8 14.11 -10.72 4.41
CA CYS A 8 14.06 -9.71 5.46
C CYS A 8 13.19 -8.53 5.02
N ILE A 9 12.24 -8.13 5.84
CA ILE A 9 11.48 -6.89 5.67
C ILE A 9 11.99 -5.87 6.67
N VAL A 10 12.31 -4.69 6.18
CA VAL A 10 12.67 -3.55 7.03
C VAL A 10 11.53 -2.56 7.03
N GLY A 11 10.94 -2.32 8.18
CA GLY A 11 9.79 -1.45 8.31
C GLY A 11 9.33 -1.29 9.75
N ASN A 12 8.34 -0.43 9.95
CA ASN A 12 7.79 -0.11 11.27
C ASN A 12 6.63 -1.07 11.63
N MET A 13 6.94 -2.36 11.78
CA MET A 13 5.93 -3.42 11.92
C MET A 13 5.40 -3.57 13.34
N ILE A 14 6.23 -3.30 14.36
CA ILE A 14 5.86 -3.47 15.78
C ILE A 14 4.93 -2.34 16.23
N THR A 15 5.23 -1.10 15.86
CA THR A 15 4.41 0.06 16.25
C THR A 15 3.12 0.18 15.44
N LEU A 16 3.05 -0.41 14.26
CA LEU A 16 1.90 -0.36 13.36
C LEU A 16 1.41 -1.77 12.93
N PRO A 17 1.21 -2.72 13.86
CA PRO A 17 0.96 -4.13 13.52
C PRO A 17 -0.37 -4.37 12.80
N TYR A 18 -1.31 -3.42 12.91
CA TYR A 18 -2.63 -3.50 12.29
C TYR A 18 -2.74 -2.70 10.99
N SER A 19 -1.68 -2.01 10.56
CA SER A 19 -1.66 -1.40 9.24
C SER A 19 -2.00 -2.45 8.18
N PRO A 20 -2.93 -2.17 7.26
CA PRO A 20 -3.31 -3.12 6.22
C PRO A 20 -2.12 -3.58 5.38
N ASP A 21 -1.18 -2.68 5.07
CA ASP A 21 0.04 -3.06 4.35
C ASP A 21 0.90 -4.00 5.17
N HIS A 22 1.18 -3.67 6.43
CA HIS A 22 2.02 -4.52 7.29
C HIS A 22 1.40 -5.88 7.52
N SER A 23 0.10 -5.94 7.85
CA SER A 23 -0.60 -7.22 8.05
C SER A 23 -0.67 -8.04 6.75
N GLY A 24 -0.85 -7.38 5.61
CA GLY A 24 -0.85 -8.02 4.30
C GLY A 24 0.52 -8.56 3.89
N ILE A 25 1.60 -7.79 4.14
CA ILE A 25 2.99 -8.21 3.90
C ILE A 25 3.31 -9.46 4.73
N ILE A 26 3.03 -9.44 6.04
CA ILE A 26 3.27 -10.58 6.93
C ILE A 26 2.45 -11.79 6.47
N GLN A 27 1.18 -11.60 6.14
CA GLN A 27 0.32 -12.66 5.62
C GLN A 27 0.86 -13.26 4.32
N GLY A 28 1.27 -12.42 3.37
CA GLY A 28 1.81 -12.86 2.09
C GLY A 28 3.08 -13.71 2.27
N LEU A 29 4.00 -13.27 3.14
CA LEU A 29 5.22 -14.01 3.45
C LEU A 29 4.93 -15.32 4.17
N GLN A 30 3.98 -15.34 5.11
CA GLN A 30 3.59 -16.57 5.78
C GLN A 30 3.00 -17.59 4.80
N ILE A 31 2.11 -17.15 3.89
CA ILE A 31 1.56 -18.01 2.84
C ILE A 31 2.68 -18.59 1.95
N LEU A 32 3.66 -17.77 1.57
CA LEU A 32 4.80 -18.22 0.76
C LEU A 32 5.69 -19.21 1.50
N LYS A 33 5.88 -19.04 2.80
CA LYS A 33 6.59 -19.99 3.65
C LYS A 33 5.84 -21.32 3.75
N ASP A 34 4.53 -21.28 4.00
CA ASP A 34 3.67 -22.47 4.07
C ASP A 34 3.61 -23.24 2.75
N LYS A 35 3.66 -22.51 1.61
CA LYS A 35 3.75 -23.08 0.25
C LYS A 35 5.18 -23.46 -0.14
N GLU A 36 6.12 -23.37 0.78
CA GLU A 36 7.54 -23.68 0.56
C GLU A 36 8.20 -22.90 -0.59
N LYS A 37 7.73 -21.69 -0.86
CA LYS A 37 8.35 -20.77 -1.84
C LYS A 37 9.53 -20.00 -1.27
N ILE A 38 9.55 -19.78 0.03
CA ILE A 38 10.66 -19.20 0.79
C ILE A 38 11.07 -20.15 1.91
N SER A 39 12.33 -20.08 2.36
CA SER A 39 12.82 -20.87 3.48
C SER A 39 12.34 -20.32 4.82
N ASP A 40 12.40 -18.99 4.96
CA ASP A 40 11.98 -18.24 6.15
C ASP A 40 11.85 -16.76 5.85
N TYR A 41 11.26 -16.00 6.79
CA TYR A 41 11.29 -14.55 6.78
C TYR A 41 11.46 -13.99 8.19
N PHE A 42 11.97 -12.77 8.30
CA PHE A 42 12.04 -12.02 9.54
C PHE A 42 11.92 -10.52 9.30
N ILE A 43 11.70 -9.79 10.38
CA ILE A 43 11.49 -8.34 10.35
C ILE A 43 12.66 -7.67 11.07
N ALA A 44 13.30 -6.70 10.40
CA ALA A 44 14.16 -5.73 11.04
C ALA A 44 13.31 -4.47 11.30
N ASP A 45 12.82 -4.34 12.53
CA ASP A 45 11.87 -3.30 12.86
C ASP A 45 12.58 -1.97 13.16
N ILE A 46 12.22 -0.92 12.42
CA ILE A 46 12.83 0.40 12.56
C ILE A 46 12.51 1.09 13.88
N SER A 47 11.49 0.66 14.63
CA SER A 47 11.24 1.17 15.97
C SER A 47 12.39 0.88 16.93
N GLN A 48 13.17 -0.17 16.66
CA GLN A 48 14.40 -0.47 17.41
C GLN A 48 15.47 0.60 17.22
N HIS A 49 15.42 1.36 16.10
CA HIS A 49 16.33 2.48 15.86
C HIS A 49 16.22 3.56 16.94
N GLN A 50 15.01 3.85 17.39
CA GLN A 50 14.77 4.84 18.45
C GLN A 50 15.38 4.41 19.80
N THR A 51 15.47 3.09 20.03
CA THR A 51 15.95 2.53 21.28
C THR A 51 17.44 2.19 21.24
N TYR A 52 17.91 1.56 20.16
CA TYR A 52 19.25 0.96 20.09
C TYR A 52 20.14 1.54 18.96
N GLY A 53 19.63 2.51 18.20
CA GLY A 53 20.33 3.14 17.08
C GLY A 53 20.28 2.31 15.80
N GLU A 54 20.66 2.92 14.70
CA GLU A 54 20.65 2.36 13.34
C GLU A 54 21.48 1.07 13.24
N ARG A 55 22.59 1.00 13.98
CA ARG A 55 23.47 -0.17 13.99
C ARG A 55 22.75 -1.45 14.39
N ALA A 56 21.77 -1.37 15.31
CA ALA A 56 21.02 -2.56 15.76
C ALA A 56 20.20 -3.18 14.60
N ILE A 57 19.66 -2.35 13.72
CA ILE A 57 18.89 -2.81 12.56
C ILE A 57 19.83 -3.48 11.56
N ILE A 58 20.98 -2.84 11.26
CA ILE A 58 22.00 -3.42 10.37
C ILE A 58 22.48 -4.77 10.92
N GLU A 59 22.76 -4.87 12.22
CA GLU A 59 23.16 -6.14 12.85
C GLU A 59 22.05 -7.19 12.76
N THR A 60 20.80 -6.81 12.94
CA THR A 60 19.65 -7.73 12.78
C THR A 60 19.59 -8.31 11.36
N ILE A 61 19.76 -7.47 10.34
CA ILE A 61 19.80 -7.92 8.95
C ILE A 61 20.99 -8.86 8.72
N VAL A 62 22.18 -8.44 9.12
CA VAL A 62 23.43 -9.18 8.86
C VAL A 62 23.44 -10.53 9.57
N ASN A 63 23.02 -10.56 10.84
CA ASN A 63 22.95 -11.81 11.62
C ASN A 63 21.86 -12.75 11.10
N GLY A 64 20.78 -12.18 10.55
CA GLY A 64 19.71 -12.94 9.92
C GLY A 64 20.11 -13.63 8.62
N LYS A 65 21.17 -13.14 7.94
CA LYS A 65 21.68 -13.67 6.67
C LYS A 65 20.57 -13.91 5.64
N PRO A 66 19.80 -12.87 5.26
CA PRO A 66 18.77 -13.01 4.22
C PRO A 66 19.40 -13.09 2.83
N ASP A 67 18.67 -13.68 1.90
CA ASP A 67 18.96 -13.62 0.47
C ASP A 67 18.39 -12.35 -0.17
N LEU A 68 17.26 -11.86 0.38
CA LEU A 68 16.54 -10.68 -0.07
C LEU A 68 16.18 -9.77 1.10
N VAL A 69 16.51 -8.49 0.99
CA VAL A 69 16.09 -7.43 1.91
C VAL A 69 15.17 -6.46 1.18
N ILE A 70 13.98 -6.25 1.71
CA ILE A 70 13.03 -5.27 1.19
C ILE A 70 12.93 -4.12 2.19
N HIS A 71 13.42 -2.97 1.77
CA HIS A 71 13.37 -1.74 2.52
C HIS A 71 12.05 -1.02 2.24
N GLY A 72 11.17 -0.94 3.22
CA GLY A 72 10.02 -0.05 3.22
C GLY A 72 10.47 1.40 3.29
N MET A 73 9.55 2.35 3.13
CA MET A 73 9.85 3.78 3.34
C MET A 73 10.43 4.00 4.74
N THR A 74 11.72 4.29 4.81
CA THR A 74 12.49 4.37 6.04
C THR A 74 13.08 5.77 6.21
N ASP A 75 12.20 6.75 6.41
CA ASP A 75 12.57 8.18 6.55
C ASP A 75 13.56 8.44 7.67
N SER A 76 13.66 7.51 8.61
CA SER A 76 14.45 7.63 9.84
C SER A 76 15.83 7.01 9.79
N LEU A 77 16.18 6.25 8.74
CA LEU A 77 17.50 5.62 8.62
C LEU A 77 18.43 6.43 7.73
N SER A 78 19.75 6.36 7.97
CA SER A 78 20.73 7.01 7.11
C SER A 78 20.78 6.35 5.75
N GLN A 79 21.22 7.12 4.77
CA GLN A 79 21.33 6.65 3.38
C GLN A 79 22.44 5.64 3.19
N GLU A 80 23.36 5.58 4.11
CA GLU A 80 24.54 4.71 4.01
C GLU A 80 24.23 3.26 4.38
N TRP A 81 23.13 2.99 5.06
CA TRP A 81 22.86 1.64 5.58
C TRP A 81 22.70 0.55 4.49
N PRO A 82 22.13 0.79 3.28
CA PRO A 82 22.22 -0.21 2.21
C PRO A 82 23.66 -0.56 1.86
N ARG A 83 24.58 0.44 1.91
CA ARG A 83 26.00 0.22 1.75
C ARG A 83 26.57 -0.70 2.82
N PHE A 84 26.34 -0.41 4.09
CA PHE A 84 26.83 -1.23 5.20
C PHE A 84 26.31 -2.66 5.17
N VAL A 85 25.04 -2.86 4.78
CA VAL A 85 24.47 -4.19 4.57
C VAL A 85 25.19 -4.92 3.43
N LYS A 86 25.43 -4.23 2.28
CA LYS A 86 26.09 -4.82 1.11
C LYS A 86 27.56 -5.14 1.35
N GLU A 87 28.27 -4.32 2.13
CA GLU A 87 29.67 -4.59 2.53
C GLU A 87 29.81 -5.87 3.35
N ARG A 88 28.84 -6.18 4.21
CA ARG A 88 28.84 -7.35 5.10
C ARG A 88 28.17 -8.58 4.49
N LEU A 89 27.23 -8.38 3.56
CA LEU A 89 26.51 -9.39 2.81
C LEU A 89 26.59 -9.08 1.31
N PRO A 90 27.71 -9.32 0.64
CA PRO A 90 27.94 -8.88 -0.76
C PRO A 90 26.92 -9.44 -1.76
N ASN A 91 26.39 -10.62 -1.51
CA ASN A 91 25.47 -11.33 -2.40
C ASN A 91 23.99 -11.07 -2.08
N VAL A 92 23.68 -10.32 -1.03
CA VAL A 92 22.28 -10.02 -0.66
C VAL A 92 21.63 -9.14 -1.73
N ILE A 93 20.42 -9.49 -2.12
CA ILE A 93 19.60 -8.64 -2.99
C ILE A 93 18.92 -7.58 -2.10
N GLN A 94 19.03 -6.31 -2.49
CA GLN A 94 18.41 -5.20 -1.77
C GLN A 94 17.41 -4.47 -2.66
N VAL A 95 16.16 -4.40 -2.21
CA VAL A 95 15.06 -3.73 -2.89
C VAL A 95 14.55 -2.57 -2.03
N MET A 96 14.38 -1.40 -2.62
CA MET A 96 13.70 -0.27 -1.99
C MET A 96 12.28 -0.19 -2.52
N SER A 97 11.29 -0.18 -1.63
CA SER A 97 9.90 0.01 -1.99
C SER A 97 9.47 1.46 -1.73
N MET A 98 9.12 2.17 -2.81
CA MET A 98 8.74 3.58 -2.79
C MET A 98 7.27 3.72 -3.15
N TRP A 99 6.44 4.03 -2.14
CA TRP A 99 5.01 4.28 -2.32
C TRP A 99 4.70 5.77 -2.23
N ASP A 100 3.63 6.19 -2.92
CA ASP A 100 3.09 7.56 -2.88
C ASP A 100 4.07 8.67 -3.30
N TYR A 101 5.15 8.33 -4.00
CA TYR A 101 6.15 9.31 -4.41
C TYR A 101 5.75 10.09 -5.66
N ARG A 102 5.81 11.42 -5.58
CA ARG A 102 5.55 12.35 -6.68
C ARG A 102 6.51 13.55 -6.60
N PRO A 103 7.68 13.51 -7.29
CA PRO A 103 8.65 14.62 -7.25
C PRO A 103 8.10 15.93 -7.78
N ASP A 104 7.16 15.88 -8.73
CA ASP A 104 6.48 17.03 -9.32
C ASP A 104 5.52 17.77 -8.35
N TYR A 105 5.07 17.10 -7.28
CA TYR A 105 4.21 17.69 -6.25
C TYR A 105 4.94 17.96 -4.93
N MET A 106 6.00 17.22 -4.70
CA MET A 106 6.68 17.21 -3.41
C MET A 106 8.08 17.79 -3.59
N ASN A 107 8.25 19.04 -3.23
CA ASN A 107 9.58 19.67 -3.21
C ASN A 107 10.39 19.13 -2.02
N TYR A 108 10.78 17.85 -2.11
CA TYR A 108 11.58 17.15 -1.11
C TYR A 108 13.07 17.29 -1.38
N ASP A 109 13.55 18.51 -1.66
CA ASP A 109 14.93 18.80 -2.05
C ASP A 109 16.02 18.23 -1.11
N GLY A 110 15.68 17.86 0.10
CA GLY A 110 16.60 17.26 1.06
C GLY A 110 16.46 15.76 1.26
N PHE A 111 15.26 15.21 1.07
CA PHE A 111 14.96 13.80 1.42
C PHE A 111 15.43 12.84 0.32
N TRP A 112 15.16 13.19 -0.94
CA TRP A 112 15.40 12.27 -2.07
C TRP A 112 16.83 12.31 -2.57
N SER A 113 17.51 13.48 -2.52
CA SER A 113 18.95 13.56 -2.82
C SER A 113 19.75 12.59 -1.96
N LYS A 114 19.29 12.35 -0.77
CA LYS A 114 19.89 11.41 0.16
C LYS A 114 19.81 9.96 -0.31
N TRP A 115 18.74 9.54 -0.96
CA TRP A 115 18.55 8.18 -1.47
C TRP A 115 19.25 7.95 -2.82
N ILE A 116 19.59 9.01 -3.56
CA ILE A 116 20.33 8.92 -4.82
C ILE A 116 21.68 8.24 -4.61
N GLU A 117 22.39 8.61 -3.56
CA GLU A 117 23.69 8.01 -3.25
C GLU A 117 23.58 6.54 -2.83
N SER A 118 22.50 6.16 -2.19
CA SER A 118 22.23 4.77 -1.80
C SER A 118 21.79 3.89 -2.97
N GLY A 119 21.31 4.49 -4.04
CA GLY A 119 20.78 3.77 -5.22
C GLY A 119 21.77 2.78 -5.83
N ARG A 120 23.06 3.07 -5.77
CA ARG A 120 24.12 2.17 -6.26
C ARG A 120 24.29 0.87 -5.45
N TYR A 121 23.72 0.81 -4.24
CA TYR A 121 23.75 -0.36 -3.38
C TYR A 121 22.43 -1.13 -3.39
N LEU A 122 21.45 -0.63 -4.15
CA LEU A 122 20.14 -1.26 -4.34
C LEU A 122 20.14 -2.00 -5.68
N ASP A 123 19.62 -3.21 -5.66
CA ASP A 123 19.48 -4.04 -6.85
C ASP A 123 18.20 -3.69 -7.63
N LEU A 124 17.20 -3.09 -6.95
CA LEU A 124 15.92 -2.68 -7.53
C LEU A 124 15.24 -1.60 -6.68
N ILE A 125 14.59 -0.65 -7.36
CA ILE A 125 13.63 0.29 -6.75
C ILE A 125 12.24 -0.03 -7.30
N THR A 126 11.28 -0.30 -6.41
CA THR A 126 9.89 -0.53 -6.78
C THR A 126 9.04 0.71 -6.55
N LEU A 127 8.14 1.00 -7.48
CA LEU A 127 7.33 2.21 -7.50
C LEU A 127 5.85 1.89 -7.68
N SER A 128 4.98 2.63 -6.99
CA SER A 128 3.52 2.50 -7.10
C SER A 128 2.91 3.26 -8.26
N ASN A 129 3.71 3.96 -9.09
CA ASN A 129 3.22 4.63 -10.31
C ASN A 129 4.19 4.42 -11.48
N LYS A 130 3.64 4.34 -12.69
CA LYS A 130 4.40 4.04 -13.90
C LYS A 130 5.17 5.24 -14.44
N ASN A 131 4.68 6.47 -14.21
CA ASN A 131 5.29 7.68 -14.73
C ASN A 131 6.71 7.91 -14.21
N GLN A 132 7.01 7.41 -13.02
CA GLN A 132 8.26 7.64 -12.31
C GLN A 132 9.38 6.64 -12.69
N LEU A 133 9.05 5.50 -13.30
CA LEU A 133 10.01 4.42 -13.56
C LEU A 133 11.24 4.89 -14.33
N LYS A 134 11.02 5.63 -15.42
CA LYS A 134 12.12 6.11 -16.28
C LYS A 134 12.97 7.16 -15.60
N TRP A 135 12.36 8.02 -14.81
CA TRP A 135 13.08 9.07 -14.09
C TRP A 135 14.01 8.46 -13.04
N TRP A 136 13.50 7.55 -12.23
CA TRP A 136 14.31 6.85 -11.23
C TRP A 136 15.44 6.04 -11.85
N ALA A 137 15.19 5.34 -12.95
CA ALA A 137 16.24 4.60 -13.66
C ALA A 137 17.35 5.52 -14.19
N LYS A 138 16.97 6.69 -14.72
CA LYS A 138 17.93 7.67 -15.26
C LYS A 138 18.76 8.33 -14.16
N ASP A 139 18.11 8.85 -13.12
CA ASP A 139 18.77 9.71 -12.14
C ASP A 139 19.50 8.92 -11.05
N PHE A 140 19.06 7.70 -10.77
CA PHE A 140 19.65 6.84 -9.75
C PHE A 140 20.52 5.70 -10.32
N GLY A 141 20.46 5.46 -11.61
CA GLY A 141 21.17 4.34 -12.23
C GLY A 141 20.71 2.97 -11.76
N ALA A 142 19.59 2.90 -11.02
CA ALA A 142 19.03 1.68 -10.48
C ALA A 142 18.02 1.06 -11.44
N LYS A 143 17.84 -0.26 -11.36
CA LYS A 143 16.73 -0.92 -12.00
C LYS A 143 15.43 -0.51 -11.31
N THR A 144 14.35 -0.35 -12.06
CA THR A 144 13.05 0.05 -11.54
C THR A 144 11.96 -0.92 -11.98
N MET A 145 10.99 -1.14 -11.10
CA MET A 145 9.85 -1.99 -11.36
C MET A 145 8.56 -1.33 -10.87
N TYR A 146 7.51 -1.38 -11.68
CA TYR A 146 6.17 -1.04 -11.20
C TYR A 146 5.69 -2.12 -10.24
N TRP A 147 5.42 -1.73 -9.00
CA TRP A 147 5.02 -2.65 -7.93
C TRP A 147 4.02 -1.93 -7.01
N PRO A 148 2.75 -1.92 -7.37
CA PRO A 148 1.71 -1.24 -6.60
C PRO A 148 1.47 -1.93 -5.26
N HIS A 149 0.72 -1.28 -4.37
CA HIS A 149 0.29 -1.87 -3.12
C HIS A 149 -0.40 -3.23 -3.33
N GLY A 150 -0.43 -4.02 -2.28
CA GLY A 150 -1.19 -5.24 -2.21
C GLY A 150 -2.41 -5.11 -1.30
N CYS A 151 -3.14 -6.18 -1.14
CA CYS A 151 -4.20 -6.30 -0.15
C CYS A 151 -4.00 -7.49 0.79
N VAL A 152 -4.57 -7.39 1.97
CA VAL A 152 -4.71 -8.51 2.89
C VAL A 152 -5.89 -9.39 2.44
N VAL A 153 -5.71 -10.70 2.50
CA VAL A 153 -6.76 -11.68 2.16
C VAL A 153 -7.49 -12.09 3.43
N LYS A 154 -8.75 -11.67 3.55
CA LYS A 154 -9.63 -12.02 4.69
C LYS A 154 -11.04 -12.34 4.20
N SER A 155 -11.84 -13.02 5.00
CA SER A 155 -13.30 -13.10 4.81
C SER A 155 -13.91 -11.69 4.89
N ILE A 156 -15.10 -11.51 4.30
CA ILE A 156 -15.87 -10.29 4.53
C ILE A 156 -16.37 -10.34 5.97
N GLU A 157 -16.09 -9.28 6.73
CA GLU A 157 -16.54 -9.11 8.10
C GLU A 157 -17.75 -8.18 8.13
N TYR A 158 -18.74 -8.47 8.97
CA TYR A 158 -19.90 -7.61 9.17
C TYR A 158 -20.03 -7.21 10.64
N ASP A 159 -20.36 -5.93 10.87
CA ASP A 159 -20.64 -5.39 12.19
C ASP A 159 -21.62 -4.22 12.04
N SER A 160 -22.82 -4.35 12.61
CA SER A 160 -23.91 -3.39 12.43
C SER A 160 -23.58 -1.96 12.88
N GLN A 161 -22.60 -1.77 13.76
CA GLN A 161 -22.14 -0.42 14.15
C GLN A 161 -21.50 0.36 12.99
N TYR A 162 -21.06 -0.33 11.91
CA TYR A 162 -20.44 0.24 10.72
C TYR A 162 -21.35 0.19 9.48
N GLU A 163 -22.64 0.00 9.66
CA GLU A 163 -23.63 -0.01 8.57
C GLU A 163 -23.91 1.41 8.05
N PHE A 164 -22.90 2.02 7.45
CA PHE A 164 -23.00 3.35 6.82
C PHE A 164 -23.55 3.22 5.41
N ASP A 165 -24.31 4.22 4.96
CA ASP A 165 -24.73 4.30 3.55
C ASP A 165 -23.53 4.51 2.65
N THR A 166 -22.70 5.51 2.95
CA THR A 166 -21.45 5.77 2.24
C THR A 166 -20.34 6.11 3.23
N VAL A 167 -19.19 5.46 3.12
CA VAL A 167 -18.04 5.71 3.98
C VAL A 167 -16.80 6.10 3.17
N PHE A 168 -16.01 7.03 3.70
CA PHE A 168 -14.62 7.23 3.31
C PHE A 168 -13.73 7.01 4.53
N VAL A 169 -12.68 6.19 4.39
CA VAL A 169 -11.72 5.93 5.47
C VAL A 169 -10.37 6.56 5.12
N GLY A 170 -9.95 7.54 5.89
CA GLY A 170 -8.65 8.20 5.67
C GLY A 170 -8.55 9.55 6.35
N SER A 171 -7.34 10.08 6.45
CA SER A 171 -7.09 11.39 7.05
C SER A 171 -7.65 12.53 6.20
N ARG A 172 -8.17 13.55 6.87
CA ARG A 172 -8.50 14.85 6.29
C ARG A 172 -7.26 15.74 6.34
N ASN A 173 -6.33 15.51 5.45
CA ASN A 173 -5.14 16.33 5.34
C ASN A 173 -5.36 17.42 4.29
N GLU A 174 -5.44 18.68 4.72
CA GLU A 174 -5.68 19.85 3.88
C GLU A 174 -4.39 20.48 3.33
N SER A 175 -3.22 19.92 3.69
CA SER A 175 -1.95 20.37 3.13
C SER A 175 -1.81 19.96 1.66
N THR A 176 -1.14 20.79 0.87
CA THR A 176 -0.76 20.42 -0.50
C THR A 176 0.23 19.23 -0.44
N PRO A 177 0.07 18.21 -1.30
CA PRO A 177 -0.88 18.06 -2.42
C PRO A 177 -2.19 17.35 -2.05
N TYR A 178 -2.44 17.05 -0.80
CA TYR A 178 -3.56 16.20 -0.37
C TYR A 178 -4.92 16.91 -0.33
N ASN A 179 -4.94 18.23 -0.42
CA ASN A 179 -6.14 19.05 -0.31
C ASN A 179 -7.15 18.79 -1.45
N GLU A 180 -6.70 18.40 -2.64
CA GLU A 180 -7.60 18.11 -3.76
C GLU A 180 -8.54 16.94 -3.44
N ARG A 181 -8.03 15.90 -2.77
CA ARG A 181 -8.86 14.79 -2.28
C ARG A 181 -9.92 15.27 -1.30
N VAL A 182 -9.55 16.13 -0.36
CA VAL A 182 -10.49 16.70 0.63
C VAL A 182 -11.57 17.50 -0.08
N LYS A 183 -11.19 18.39 -1.00
CA LYS A 183 -12.14 19.19 -1.80
C LYS A 183 -13.12 18.32 -2.59
N LEU A 184 -12.63 17.24 -3.19
CA LEU A 184 -13.47 16.31 -3.97
C LEU A 184 -14.46 15.58 -3.05
N ILE A 185 -14.03 15.08 -1.89
CA ILE A 185 -14.92 14.40 -0.93
C ILE A 185 -15.95 15.39 -0.39
N ASP A 186 -15.56 16.62 -0.03
CA ASP A 186 -16.48 17.67 0.44
C ASP A 186 -17.50 18.07 -0.64
N ALA A 187 -17.10 18.06 -1.92
CA ALA A 187 -18.03 18.31 -3.01
C ALA A 187 -19.06 17.18 -3.12
N ILE A 188 -18.65 15.93 -2.97
CA ILE A 188 -19.57 14.77 -2.98
C ILE A 188 -20.48 14.81 -1.74
N ASP A 189 -19.93 15.09 -0.55
CA ASP A 189 -20.68 15.12 0.72
C ASP A 189 -21.80 16.18 0.71
N ARG A 190 -21.58 17.32 0.04
CA ARG A 190 -22.64 18.32 -0.18
C ARG A 190 -23.80 17.83 -1.04
N LEU A 191 -23.57 16.84 -1.90
CA LEU A 191 -24.57 16.27 -2.80
C LEU A 191 -25.24 15.02 -2.23
N THR A 192 -24.49 14.23 -1.46
CA THR A 192 -24.94 13.00 -0.80
C THR A 192 -24.06 12.71 0.41
N PRO A 193 -24.65 12.43 1.61
CA PRO A 193 -23.89 12.30 2.83
C PRO A 193 -22.80 11.22 2.78
N VAL A 194 -21.61 11.57 3.23
CA VAL A 194 -20.45 10.68 3.34
C VAL A 194 -19.99 10.62 4.78
N LYS A 195 -19.99 9.43 5.38
CA LYS A 195 -19.38 9.21 6.69
C LYS A 195 -17.86 9.20 6.56
N TRP A 196 -17.21 10.25 7.03
CA TRP A 196 -15.76 10.27 7.11
C TRP A 196 -15.26 9.55 8.37
N VAL A 197 -14.44 8.51 8.21
CA VAL A 197 -13.80 7.77 9.30
C VAL A 197 -12.31 8.09 9.30
N ASN A 198 -11.73 8.40 10.47
CA ASN A 198 -10.36 8.88 10.67
C ASN A 198 -10.11 10.29 10.11
N GLU A 199 -11.10 11.15 10.17
CA GLU A 199 -11.04 12.53 9.66
C GLU A 199 -9.90 13.34 10.30
N GLY A 200 -9.72 13.23 11.60
CA GLY A 200 -8.70 13.97 12.37
C GLY A 200 -7.25 13.59 12.05
N GLY A 201 -7.02 12.59 11.20
CA GLY A 201 -5.68 12.15 10.80
C GLY A 201 -4.76 11.82 11.98
N GLY A 202 -5.36 11.50 13.12
CA GLY A 202 -4.84 11.55 14.48
C GLY A 202 -3.34 11.28 14.59
N ASP A 203 -2.62 12.24 15.17
CA ASP A 203 -1.24 12.08 15.61
C ASP A 203 -1.12 11.03 16.73
N SER A 204 -2.22 10.53 17.29
CA SER A 204 -2.21 9.41 18.20
C SER A 204 -2.25 8.09 17.41
N ASN A 205 -1.15 7.36 17.44
CA ASN A 205 -1.06 5.98 16.93
C ASN A 205 -2.23 5.10 17.42
N SER A 206 -2.78 5.37 18.60
CA SER A 206 -3.88 4.64 19.21
C SER A 206 -5.20 4.73 18.44
N ALA A 207 -5.58 5.92 17.95
CA ALA A 207 -6.80 6.10 17.16
C ALA A 207 -6.68 5.42 15.79
N ARG A 208 -5.53 5.55 15.13
CA ARG A 208 -5.21 4.86 13.88
C ARG A 208 -5.28 3.33 14.02
N ILE A 209 -4.66 2.80 15.07
CA ILE A 209 -4.64 1.37 15.37
C ILE A 209 -6.05 0.82 15.55
N GLY A 210 -6.93 1.55 16.26
CA GLY A 210 -8.33 1.17 16.43
C GLY A 210 -9.06 1.01 15.09
N ILE A 211 -8.94 2.00 14.21
CA ILE A 211 -9.56 1.99 12.89
C ILE A 211 -9.03 0.85 12.00
N TRP A 212 -7.73 0.61 12.01
CA TRP A 212 -7.14 -0.47 11.21
C TRP A 212 -7.57 -1.86 11.66
N LYS A 213 -7.79 -2.08 12.96
CA LYS A 213 -8.36 -3.34 13.46
C LYS A 213 -9.73 -3.61 12.90
N ASP A 214 -10.56 -2.57 12.79
CA ASP A 214 -11.95 -2.67 12.36
C ASP A 214 -12.15 -2.42 10.85
N LEU A 215 -11.07 -2.20 10.11
CA LEU A 215 -11.15 -1.82 8.70
C LEU A 215 -11.92 -2.85 7.85
N GLY A 216 -11.74 -4.16 8.14
CA GLY A 216 -12.50 -5.24 7.49
C GLY A 216 -14.00 -5.12 7.76
N LYS A 217 -14.38 -4.83 9.00
CA LYS A 217 -15.78 -4.62 9.40
C LYS A 217 -16.35 -3.34 8.77
N ILE A 218 -15.58 -2.24 8.76
CA ILE A 218 -16.03 -0.98 8.17
C ILE A 218 -16.33 -1.16 6.68
N TYR A 219 -15.41 -1.75 5.91
CA TYR A 219 -15.61 -1.95 4.48
C TYR A 219 -16.65 -3.03 4.18
N GLY A 220 -16.67 -4.12 4.96
CA GLY A 220 -17.64 -5.20 4.78
C GLY A 220 -19.07 -4.78 5.06
N SER A 221 -19.28 -3.91 6.08
CA SER A 221 -20.63 -3.51 6.55
C SER A 221 -21.17 -2.29 5.81
N ALA A 222 -20.31 -1.36 5.36
CA ALA A 222 -20.78 -0.20 4.63
C ALA A 222 -21.45 -0.60 3.31
N LYS A 223 -22.56 0.09 2.96
CA LYS A 223 -23.25 -0.17 1.69
C LYS A 223 -22.41 0.24 0.51
N THR A 224 -21.81 1.44 0.55
CA THR A 224 -20.85 1.93 -0.47
C THR A 224 -19.62 2.54 0.19
N THR A 225 -18.50 2.52 -0.52
CA THR A 225 -17.24 3.07 -0.03
C THR A 225 -16.63 3.98 -1.08
N LEU A 226 -16.33 5.23 -0.72
CA LEU A 226 -15.55 6.10 -1.59
C LEU A 226 -14.07 5.69 -1.59
N ASP A 227 -13.53 5.54 -2.79
CA ASP A 227 -12.16 5.12 -3.01
C ASP A 227 -11.42 6.18 -3.84
N ILE A 228 -10.77 7.11 -3.14
CA ILE A 228 -10.09 8.26 -3.74
C ILE A 228 -8.65 8.27 -3.25
N SER A 229 -7.70 8.04 -4.16
CA SER A 229 -6.26 8.10 -3.90
C SER A 229 -5.79 9.54 -3.62
N HIS A 230 -4.54 9.72 -3.25
CA HIS A 230 -3.96 11.06 -3.04
C HIS A 230 -3.85 11.84 -4.35
N PHE A 231 -3.56 11.13 -5.43
CA PHE A 231 -3.47 11.65 -6.79
C PHE A 231 -4.32 10.77 -7.71
N TRP A 232 -4.80 11.32 -8.82
CA TRP A 232 -5.55 10.59 -9.84
C TRP A 232 -5.19 11.01 -11.27
N ASP A 233 -4.04 11.65 -11.44
CA ASP A 233 -3.49 12.09 -12.72
C ASP A 233 -2.21 11.30 -13.10
N ALA A 234 -1.76 10.37 -12.25
CA ALA A 234 -0.59 9.54 -12.50
C ALA A 234 -0.97 8.13 -12.98
N ASP A 235 -0.32 7.68 -14.06
CA ASP A 235 -0.57 6.36 -14.64
C ASP A 235 -0.23 5.23 -13.67
N GLY A 236 -1.21 4.37 -13.44
CA GLY A 236 -1.12 3.20 -12.57
C GLY A 236 -1.03 3.52 -11.07
N TYR A 237 -1.11 4.81 -10.67
CA TYR A 237 -1.03 5.14 -9.25
C TYR A 237 -2.35 4.88 -8.52
N ALA A 238 -2.27 4.07 -7.51
CA ALA A 238 -3.34 3.85 -6.56
C ALA A 238 -2.78 3.74 -5.15
N SER A 239 -3.37 4.46 -4.20
CA SER A 239 -3.01 4.32 -2.78
C SER A 239 -3.42 2.94 -2.25
N GLY A 240 -2.82 2.50 -1.13
CA GLY A 240 -3.16 1.22 -0.49
C GLY A 240 -4.66 1.00 -0.29
N ARG A 241 -5.42 2.08 0.04
CA ARG A 241 -6.89 2.05 0.17
C ARG A 241 -7.56 1.42 -1.05
N TYR A 242 -7.09 1.72 -2.25
CA TYR A 242 -7.66 1.22 -3.49
C TYR A 242 -7.68 -0.32 -3.55
N PHE A 243 -6.69 -0.94 -2.94
CA PHE A 243 -6.59 -2.40 -2.85
C PHE A 243 -7.34 -2.96 -1.64
N TYR A 244 -7.25 -2.28 -0.46
CA TYR A 244 -7.91 -2.77 0.76
C TYR A 244 -9.42 -2.71 0.66
N THR A 245 -9.99 -1.65 0.08
CA THR A 245 -11.44 -1.50 -0.07
C THR A 245 -12.04 -2.73 -0.73
N SER A 246 -11.51 -3.13 -1.87
CA SER A 246 -11.98 -4.33 -2.56
C SER A 246 -11.55 -5.61 -1.84
N GLY A 247 -10.30 -5.73 -1.42
CA GLY A 247 -9.78 -6.93 -0.75
C GLY A 247 -10.52 -7.29 0.54
N LEU A 248 -11.04 -6.29 1.25
CA LEU A 248 -11.84 -6.45 2.47
C LEU A 248 -13.36 -6.48 2.22
N GLY A 249 -13.80 -6.46 0.96
CA GLY A 249 -15.20 -6.66 0.59
C GLY A 249 -16.06 -5.39 0.58
N GLY A 250 -15.45 -4.21 0.39
CA GLY A 250 -16.18 -2.96 0.19
C GLY A 250 -16.73 -2.82 -1.23
N CYS A 251 -17.91 -2.21 -1.36
CA CYS A 251 -18.45 -1.76 -2.65
C CYS A 251 -17.78 -0.43 -3.03
N ALA A 252 -16.70 -0.51 -3.79
CA ALA A 252 -15.85 0.62 -4.09
C ALA A 252 -16.42 1.51 -5.21
N ILE A 253 -16.73 2.77 -4.88
CA ILE A 253 -17.00 3.86 -5.82
C ILE A 253 -15.73 4.69 -5.92
N ALA A 254 -14.97 4.50 -7.03
CA ALA A 254 -13.59 4.90 -7.15
C ALA A 254 -13.42 6.06 -8.13
N LYS A 255 -12.63 7.07 -7.73
CA LYS A 255 -12.20 8.12 -8.65
C LYS A 255 -11.32 7.51 -9.74
N ARG A 256 -11.67 7.78 -11.01
CA ARG A 256 -10.90 7.31 -12.16
C ARG A 256 -9.52 7.96 -12.22
N PHE A 257 -8.53 7.21 -12.68
CA PHE A 257 -7.16 7.67 -12.99
C PHE A 257 -6.61 6.86 -14.19
N PRO A 258 -5.57 7.31 -14.88
CA PRO A 258 -4.97 6.57 -15.99
C PRO A 258 -4.49 5.17 -15.55
N GLY A 259 -4.90 4.12 -16.26
CA GLY A 259 -4.54 2.74 -15.94
C GLY A 259 -5.37 2.08 -14.83
N CYS A 260 -6.39 2.73 -14.29
CA CYS A 260 -7.21 2.17 -13.21
C CYS A 260 -7.90 0.85 -13.59
N GLU A 261 -8.35 0.71 -14.84
CA GLU A 261 -9.04 -0.48 -15.33
C GLU A 261 -8.09 -1.66 -15.57
N GLU A 262 -6.78 -1.40 -15.76
CA GLU A 262 -5.76 -2.47 -15.78
C GLU A 262 -5.58 -3.09 -14.39
N LEU A 263 -5.72 -2.28 -13.33
CA LEU A 263 -5.65 -2.77 -11.94
C LEU A 263 -6.95 -3.46 -11.54
N PHE A 264 -8.09 -2.83 -11.79
CA PHE A 264 -9.40 -3.35 -11.44
C PHE A 264 -10.36 -3.17 -12.63
N PRO A 265 -10.65 -4.22 -13.42
CA PRO A 265 -11.56 -4.13 -14.56
C PRO A 265 -12.97 -3.68 -14.14
N GLU A 266 -13.70 -3.16 -15.11
CA GLU A 266 -15.10 -2.81 -14.93
C GLU A 266 -15.92 -3.98 -14.32
N GLY A 267 -16.82 -3.63 -13.41
CA GLY A 267 -17.60 -4.62 -12.64
C GLY A 267 -16.90 -5.17 -11.40
N THR A 268 -15.61 -4.82 -11.16
CA THR A 268 -14.92 -5.07 -9.88
C THR A 268 -14.88 -3.82 -9.00
N LYS A 269 -15.02 -2.65 -9.63
CA LYS A 269 -15.21 -1.33 -9.01
C LYS A 269 -16.20 -0.51 -9.83
N ILE A 270 -16.70 0.56 -9.23
CA ILE A 270 -17.61 1.53 -9.86
C ILE A 270 -16.82 2.82 -10.03
N TYR A 271 -16.57 3.24 -11.27
CA TYR A 271 -15.73 4.41 -11.54
C TYR A 271 -16.55 5.68 -11.71
N PHE A 272 -15.99 6.82 -11.28
CA PHE A 272 -16.57 8.15 -11.50
C PHE A 272 -15.50 9.18 -11.86
N ASP A 273 -15.90 10.24 -12.57
CA ASP A 273 -15.04 11.34 -12.97
C ASP A 273 -15.41 12.66 -12.31
N THR A 274 -16.68 12.88 -11.96
CA THR A 274 -17.15 14.11 -11.31
C THR A 274 -17.89 13.84 -10.01
N PRO A 275 -18.02 14.83 -9.10
CA PRO A 275 -18.82 14.68 -7.88
C PRO A 275 -20.27 14.27 -8.15
N GLU A 276 -20.87 14.79 -9.23
CA GLU A 276 -22.26 14.48 -9.65
C GLU A 276 -22.39 13.03 -10.06
N GLU A 277 -21.44 12.50 -10.85
CA GLU A 277 -21.40 11.08 -11.20
C GLU A 277 -21.23 10.20 -9.96
N ALA A 278 -20.39 10.60 -9.00
CA ALA A 278 -20.23 9.87 -7.75
C ALA A 278 -21.55 9.81 -6.98
N MET A 279 -22.25 10.96 -6.85
CA MET A 279 -23.56 11.04 -6.22
C MET A 279 -24.58 10.12 -6.90
N ASP A 280 -24.69 10.16 -8.24
CA ASP A 280 -25.66 9.34 -8.99
C ASP A 280 -25.37 7.84 -8.77
N LYS A 281 -24.10 7.45 -8.82
CA LYS A 281 -23.68 6.06 -8.56
C LYS A 281 -23.92 5.65 -7.11
N ILE A 282 -23.64 6.49 -6.13
CA ILE A 282 -23.96 6.24 -4.73
C ILE A 282 -25.47 5.99 -4.60
N LYS A 283 -26.32 6.92 -5.07
CA LYS A 283 -27.78 6.78 -4.98
C LYS A 283 -28.29 5.52 -5.67
N TYR A 284 -27.73 5.20 -6.84
CA TYR A 284 -28.09 3.99 -7.57
C TYR A 284 -27.79 2.74 -6.74
N TYR A 285 -26.55 2.56 -6.29
CA TYR A 285 -26.14 1.37 -5.57
C TYR A 285 -26.70 1.28 -4.13
N LEU A 286 -27.11 2.38 -3.52
CA LEU A 286 -27.86 2.33 -2.27
C LEU A 286 -29.24 1.66 -2.44
N ASN A 287 -29.85 1.77 -3.63
CA ASN A 287 -31.16 1.20 -3.95
C ASN A 287 -31.10 -0.15 -4.69
N HIS A 288 -29.90 -0.61 -5.11
CA HIS A 288 -29.72 -1.85 -5.89
C HIS A 288 -28.80 -2.83 -5.16
N ASN A 289 -29.34 -3.43 -4.10
CA ASN A 289 -28.57 -4.32 -3.21
C ASN A 289 -27.88 -5.48 -3.95
N ASP A 290 -28.60 -6.17 -4.83
CA ASP A 290 -28.04 -7.34 -5.53
C ASP A 290 -26.87 -7.00 -6.43
N GLU A 291 -26.91 -5.84 -7.08
CA GLU A 291 -25.82 -5.37 -7.92
C GLU A 291 -24.63 -4.93 -7.06
N ARG A 292 -24.90 -4.26 -5.96
CA ARG A 292 -23.88 -3.87 -4.99
C ARG A 292 -23.13 -5.09 -4.44
N GLU A 293 -23.84 -6.13 -4.04
CA GLU A 293 -23.21 -7.36 -3.53
C GLU A 293 -22.37 -8.07 -4.63
N LYS A 294 -22.82 -8.06 -5.88
CA LYS A 294 -22.01 -8.57 -7.01
C LYS A 294 -20.68 -7.82 -7.18
N ILE A 295 -20.69 -6.48 -7.05
CA ILE A 295 -19.47 -5.67 -7.10
C ILE A 295 -18.53 -6.02 -5.94
N LYS A 296 -19.07 -6.13 -4.70
CA LYS A 296 -18.29 -6.51 -3.52
C LYS A 296 -17.58 -7.85 -3.72
N ILE A 297 -18.32 -8.88 -4.15
CA ILE A 297 -17.77 -10.23 -4.38
C ILE A 297 -16.71 -10.21 -5.50
N LYS A 298 -17.05 -9.68 -6.67
CA LYS A 298 -16.13 -9.64 -7.81
C LYS A 298 -14.86 -8.83 -7.52
N GLY A 299 -15.02 -7.68 -6.86
CA GLY A 299 -13.90 -6.82 -6.48
C GLY A 299 -12.96 -7.54 -5.51
N LYS A 300 -13.52 -8.25 -4.53
CA LYS A 300 -12.75 -9.04 -3.57
C LYS A 300 -12.03 -10.21 -4.21
N GLU A 301 -12.70 -10.99 -5.05
CA GLU A 301 -12.09 -12.11 -5.77
C GLU A 301 -10.94 -11.64 -6.66
N TRP A 302 -11.15 -10.52 -7.37
CA TRP A 302 -10.11 -9.90 -8.20
C TRP A 302 -8.92 -9.43 -7.37
N ALA A 303 -9.17 -8.67 -6.30
CA ALA A 303 -8.12 -8.19 -5.41
C ALA A 303 -7.29 -9.33 -4.82
N ASN A 304 -7.93 -10.38 -4.32
CA ASN A 304 -7.25 -11.52 -3.73
C ASN A 304 -6.42 -12.29 -4.76
N LYS A 305 -6.94 -12.46 -5.98
CA LYS A 305 -6.28 -13.23 -7.02
C LYS A 305 -5.07 -12.50 -7.64
N TYR A 306 -5.16 -11.19 -7.83
CA TYR A 306 -4.19 -10.45 -8.60
C TYR A 306 -3.41 -9.40 -7.80
N HIS A 307 -3.88 -9.05 -6.59
CA HIS A 307 -3.32 -7.97 -5.79
C HIS A 307 -3.04 -8.34 -4.34
N SER A 308 -3.07 -9.64 -3.96
CA SER A 308 -2.59 -10.03 -2.63
C SER A 308 -1.09 -9.78 -2.50
N TYR A 309 -0.59 -9.59 -1.28
CA TYR A 309 0.85 -9.48 -1.06
C TYR A 309 1.61 -10.76 -1.41
N GLU A 310 0.97 -11.93 -1.36
CA GLU A 310 1.55 -13.16 -1.92
C GLU A 310 1.91 -12.97 -3.41
N VAL A 311 0.98 -12.45 -4.20
CA VAL A 311 1.20 -12.19 -5.64
C VAL A 311 2.30 -11.16 -5.84
N ARG A 312 2.30 -10.08 -5.06
CA ARG A 312 3.36 -9.04 -5.13
C ARG A 312 4.75 -9.62 -4.88
N PHE A 313 4.91 -10.47 -3.90
CA PHE A 313 6.20 -11.11 -3.64
C PHE A 313 6.59 -12.09 -4.76
N LEU A 314 5.65 -12.85 -5.32
CA LEU A 314 5.95 -13.72 -6.44
C LEU A 314 6.40 -12.94 -7.69
N GLU A 315 5.80 -11.77 -7.97
CA GLU A 315 6.27 -10.85 -9.02
C GLU A 315 7.73 -10.44 -8.78
N LEU A 316 8.08 -10.08 -7.55
CA LEU A 316 9.42 -9.69 -7.17
C LEU A 316 10.41 -10.85 -7.25
N PHE A 317 10.03 -12.04 -6.80
CA PHE A 317 10.88 -13.24 -6.89
C PHE A 317 11.13 -13.63 -8.36
N ASN A 318 10.10 -13.57 -9.20
CA ASN A 318 10.27 -13.80 -10.64
C ASN A 318 11.23 -12.80 -11.29
N TRP A 319 11.24 -11.54 -10.85
CA TRP A 319 12.18 -10.52 -11.33
C TRP A 319 13.64 -10.93 -11.10
N PHE A 320 13.93 -11.54 -9.96
CA PHE A 320 15.28 -11.97 -9.57
C PHE A 320 15.59 -13.44 -9.87
N ASN A 321 14.65 -14.20 -10.43
CA ASN A 321 14.75 -15.66 -10.64
C ASN A 321 15.02 -16.42 -9.32
N LEU A 322 14.36 -16.01 -8.22
CA LEU A 322 14.43 -16.63 -6.91
C LEU A 322 13.43 -17.77 -6.76
#